data_b976d3de17e4fbb63045efb8d5415eed
#
_entry.id   b976d3de17e4fbb63045efb8d5415eed
#
_cell.length_a   1.000
_cell.length_b   1.000
_cell.length_c   1.000
_cell.angle_alpha   90.00
_cell.angle_beta   90.00
_cell.angle_gamma   90.00
#
_symmetry.space_group_name_H-M   'P 1'
#
loop_
_entity.id
_entity.type
_entity.pdbx_description
1 polymer ?
#
loop_
_entity_poly.entity_id
_entity_poly.type
_entity_poly.pdbx_seq_one_letter_code
_entity_poly.pdbx_strand_id
1 'polypeptide(L)'
;AGLGITEVKVYKKPSVGIIVTGNELIQPGNPLTEGKVYESNGIMLQTAISDLTDDITVYKVFDEYLATKQIIENAVALHDVVLVSGGISVGDYDFVYESLQEIGVKTLFYKVNQKPGKPLFAGQLKNTFIFALPGNPAASLTCYHVYVAPILQKFSGNSYSKKTLSQKQ
;
A
#
# COMPACT_ATOMS: atom_id res chain seq x y z
N ALA A 1 -28.89 6.26 -22.64
CA ALA A 1 -30.32 5.97 -22.87
C ALA A 1 -30.85 6.67 -24.14
N GLY A 2 -30.63 7.97 -24.34
CA GLY A 2 -31.13 8.71 -25.49
C GLY A 2 -30.65 8.23 -26.89
N LEU A 3 -29.53 7.50 -26.91
CA LEU A 3 -28.97 6.89 -28.12
C LEU A 3 -29.29 5.39 -28.27
N GLY A 4 -30.14 4.82 -27.38
CA GLY A 4 -30.45 3.39 -27.34
C GLY A 4 -29.31 2.49 -26.88
N ILE A 5 -28.22 3.06 -26.35
CA ILE A 5 -27.08 2.29 -25.81
C ILE A 5 -27.44 1.80 -24.41
N THR A 6 -27.45 0.48 -24.24
CA THR A 6 -27.78 -0.19 -22.97
C THR A 6 -26.57 -0.65 -22.19
N GLU A 7 -25.42 -0.84 -22.85
CA GLU A 7 -24.18 -1.32 -22.25
C GLU A 7 -22.98 -0.49 -22.72
N VAL A 8 -22.05 -0.24 -21.81
CA VAL A 8 -20.77 0.42 -22.12
C VAL A 8 -19.64 -0.35 -21.45
N LYS A 9 -18.51 -0.47 -22.15
CA LYS A 9 -17.29 -1.06 -21.58
C LYS A 9 -16.62 -0.03 -20.69
N VAL A 10 -16.33 -0.42 -19.44
CA VAL A 10 -15.62 0.40 -18.47
C VAL A 10 -14.40 -0.36 -17.93
N TYR A 11 -13.41 0.37 -17.44
CA TYR A 11 -12.33 -0.25 -16.68
C TYR A 11 -12.84 -0.73 -15.31
N LYS A 12 -12.40 -1.92 -14.89
CA LYS A 12 -12.67 -2.41 -13.53
C LYS A 12 -11.83 -1.60 -12.56
N LYS A 13 -12.43 -1.15 -11.46
CA LYS A 13 -11.67 -0.60 -10.32
C LYS A 13 -10.77 -1.70 -9.73
N PRO A 14 -9.52 -1.40 -9.32
CA PRO A 14 -8.64 -2.39 -8.72
C PRO A 14 -9.09 -2.76 -7.31
N SER A 15 -8.88 -4.03 -6.92
CA SER A 15 -8.98 -4.47 -5.54
C SER A 15 -7.68 -4.18 -4.79
N VAL A 16 -7.77 -3.71 -3.54
CA VAL A 16 -6.61 -3.30 -2.74
C VAL A 16 -6.59 -4.00 -1.39
N GLY A 17 -5.51 -4.72 -1.09
CA GLY A 17 -5.21 -5.25 0.23
C GLY A 17 -4.27 -4.30 0.98
N ILE A 18 -4.59 -3.93 2.21
CA ILE A 18 -3.74 -3.14 3.10
C ILE A 18 -3.33 -4.03 4.26
N ILE A 19 -2.07 -4.35 4.39
CA ILE A 19 -1.51 -5.11 5.51
C ILE A 19 -0.85 -4.12 6.47
N VAL A 20 -1.30 -4.14 7.72
CA VAL A 20 -0.71 -3.33 8.79
C VAL A 20 0.03 -4.26 9.75
N THR A 21 1.32 -4.03 9.93
CA THR A 21 2.18 -4.80 10.84
C THR A 21 2.83 -3.90 11.87
N GLY A 22 2.93 -4.37 13.10
CA GLY A 22 3.54 -3.68 14.24
C GLY A 22 3.02 -4.24 15.56
N ASN A 23 3.93 -4.76 16.37
CA ASN A 23 3.59 -5.26 17.71
C ASN A 23 3.22 -4.14 18.66
N GLU A 24 3.66 -2.90 18.38
CA GLU A 24 3.37 -1.69 19.16
C GLU A 24 1.96 -1.14 18.89
N LEU A 25 1.25 -1.61 17.86
CA LEU A 25 0.01 -1.02 17.40
C LEU A 25 -1.21 -1.43 18.22
N ILE A 26 -1.94 -0.45 18.72
CA ILE A 26 -3.25 -0.62 19.38
C ILE A 26 -4.35 -0.04 18.49
N GLN A 27 -5.50 -0.69 18.51
CA GLN A 27 -6.67 -0.16 17.81
C GLN A 27 -7.22 1.09 18.51
N PRO A 28 -7.58 2.13 17.74
CA PRO A 28 -8.33 3.27 18.27
C PRO A 28 -9.57 2.80 19.06
N GLY A 29 -9.81 3.44 20.21
CA GLY A 29 -10.88 3.07 21.13
C GLY A 29 -10.45 2.15 22.28
N ASN A 30 -9.31 1.48 22.20
CA ASN A 30 -8.74 0.75 23.31
C ASN A 30 -7.82 1.63 24.17
N PRO A 31 -7.66 1.35 25.49
CA PRO A 31 -6.74 2.09 26.34
C PRO A 31 -5.29 2.00 25.84
N LEU A 32 -4.62 3.14 25.76
CA LEU A 32 -3.21 3.18 25.39
C LEU A 32 -2.35 2.69 26.58
N THR A 33 -1.45 1.76 26.33
CA THR A 33 -0.49 1.26 27.32
C THR A 33 0.93 1.73 26.98
N GLU A 34 1.84 1.70 27.95
CA GLU A 34 3.22 2.13 27.75
C GLU A 34 3.91 1.37 26.61
N GLY A 35 4.67 2.09 25.79
CA GLY A 35 5.36 1.52 24.61
C GLY A 35 4.46 1.20 23.42
N LYS A 36 3.16 1.53 23.48
CA LYS A 36 2.22 1.32 22.36
C LYS A 36 1.83 2.64 21.71
N VAL A 37 1.39 2.54 20.45
CA VAL A 37 0.85 3.66 19.66
C VAL A 37 -0.44 3.22 18.97
N TYR A 38 -1.34 4.17 18.70
CA TYR A 38 -2.54 3.84 17.94
C TYR A 38 -2.23 3.56 16.47
N GLU A 39 -2.85 2.50 15.96
CA GLU A 39 -2.84 2.21 14.53
C GLU A 39 -3.59 3.31 13.77
N SER A 40 -2.91 3.99 12.88
CA SER A 40 -3.46 5.08 12.07
C SER A 40 -3.22 4.92 10.58
N ASN A 41 -2.21 4.13 10.18
CA ASN A 41 -1.82 4.00 8.77
C ASN A 41 -2.88 3.26 7.95
N GLY A 42 -3.48 2.20 8.48
CA GLY A 42 -4.53 1.45 7.81
C GLY A 42 -5.74 2.32 7.52
N ILE A 43 -6.22 3.07 8.53
CA ILE A 43 -7.36 3.99 8.38
C ILE A 43 -7.02 5.11 7.39
N MET A 44 -5.85 5.71 7.51
CA MET A 44 -5.38 6.79 6.65
C MET A 44 -5.27 6.33 5.18
N LEU A 45 -4.65 5.18 4.92
CA LEU A 45 -4.50 4.62 3.58
C LEU A 45 -5.85 4.21 3.01
N GLN A 46 -6.70 3.54 3.79
CA GLN A 46 -8.05 3.17 3.37
C GLN A 46 -8.86 4.41 2.94
N THR A 47 -8.82 5.48 3.74
CA THR A 47 -9.48 6.74 3.41
C THR A 47 -8.91 7.37 2.14
N ALA A 48 -7.58 7.39 1.98
CA ALA A 48 -6.95 7.97 0.79
C ALA A 48 -7.22 7.16 -0.50
N ILE A 49 -7.48 5.85 -0.37
CA ILE A 49 -7.78 4.96 -1.51
C ILE A 49 -9.26 5.01 -1.88
N SER A 50 -10.16 5.28 -0.94
CA SER A 50 -11.62 5.21 -1.14
C SER A 50 -12.15 6.09 -2.28
N ASP A 51 -11.43 7.16 -2.64
CA ASP A 51 -11.74 7.98 -3.82
C ASP A 51 -11.53 7.23 -5.16
N LEU A 52 -10.72 6.17 -5.15
CA LEU A 52 -10.32 5.43 -6.36
C LEU A 52 -11.01 4.07 -6.47
N THR A 53 -11.25 3.39 -5.35
CA THR A 53 -11.93 2.09 -5.31
C THR A 53 -12.62 1.88 -3.96
N ASP A 54 -13.72 1.11 -3.98
CA ASP A 54 -14.43 0.67 -2.78
C ASP A 54 -14.02 -0.76 -2.36
N ASP A 55 -13.28 -1.48 -3.22
CA ASP A 55 -12.82 -2.86 -2.97
C ASP A 55 -11.49 -2.83 -2.19
N ILE A 56 -11.60 -2.57 -0.88
CA ILE A 56 -10.45 -2.43 0.02
C ILE A 56 -10.61 -3.38 1.20
N THR A 57 -9.58 -4.20 1.45
CA THR A 57 -9.51 -5.09 2.62
C THR A 57 -8.30 -4.73 3.47
N VAL A 58 -8.51 -4.54 4.78
CA VAL A 58 -7.43 -4.26 5.74
C VAL A 58 -7.14 -5.51 6.55
N TYR A 59 -5.89 -5.95 6.50
CA TYR A 59 -5.34 -7.07 7.26
C TYR A 59 -4.44 -6.56 8.38
N LYS A 60 -4.44 -7.24 9.51
CA LYS A 60 -3.58 -6.95 10.64
C LYS A 60 -2.77 -8.18 10.98
N VAL A 61 -1.49 -7.99 11.18
CA VAL A 61 -0.56 -9.06 11.53
C VAL A 61 0.45 -8.56 12.54
N PHE A 62 0.85 -9.41 13.46
CA PHE A 62 1.96 -9.13 14.35
C PHE A 62 3.28 -9.22 13.59
N ASP A 63 4.32 -8.53 14.09
CA ASP A 63 5.69 -8.60 13.54
C ASP A 63 6.28 -9.99 13.83
N GLU A 64 5.80 -10.96 13.09
CA GLU A 64 6.27 -12.34 13.08
C GLU A 64 6.44 -12.78 11.63
N TYR A 65 7.60 -13.35 11.33
CA TYR A 65 7.98 -13.69 9.96
C TYR A 65 6.98 -14.59 9.24
N LEU A 66 6.61 -15.73 9.85
CA LEU A 66 5.70 -16.70 9.23
C LEU A 66 4.29 -16.12 9.02
N ALA A 67 3.77 -15.39 10.03
CA ALA A 67 2.48 -14.75 9.94
C ALA A 67 2.46 -13.65 8.87
N THR A 68 3.52 -12.85 8.80
CA THR A 68 3.69 -11.80 7.79
C THR A 68 3.75 -12.40 6.39
N LYS A 69 4.54 -13.45 6.18
CA LYS A 69 4.63 -14.14 4.90
C LYS A 69 3.28 -14.69 4.45
N GLN A 70 2.59 -15.43 5.33
CA GLN A 70 1.29 -16.03 5.05
C GLN A 70 0.23 -15.00 4.64
N ILE A 71 0.18 -13.86 5.37
CA ILE A 71 -0.82 -12.83 5.06
C ILE A 71 -0.50 -12.12 3.74
N ILE A 72 0.78 -11.91 3.42
CA ILE A 72 1.21 -11.35 2.13
C ILE A 72 0.82 -12.30 1.00
N GLU A 73 1.10 -13.60 1.10
CA GLU A 73 0.73 -14.60 0.10
C GLU A 73 -0.78 -14.60 -0.16
N ASN A 74 -1.59 -14.59 0.91
CA ASN A 74 -3.05 -14.53 0.81
C ASN A 74 -3.54 -13.25 0.14
N ALA A 75 -2.99 -12.10 0.55
CA ALA A 75 -3.39 -10.81 -0.01
C ALA A 75 -3.01 -10.69 -1.50
N VAL A 76 -1.83 -11.17 -1.89
CA VAL A 76 -1.38 -11.17 -3.29
C VAL A 76 -2.26 -12.08 -4.17
N ALA A 77 -2.80 -13.16 -3.63
CA ALA A 77 -3.70 -14.03 -4.37
C ALA A 77 -5.10 -13.42 -4.62
N LEU A 78 -5.52 -12.45 -3.79
CA LEU A 78 -6.87 -11.89 -3.78
C LEU A 78 -6.98 -10.49 -4.37
N HIS A 79 -5.88 -9.72 -4.41
CA HIS A 79 -5.91 -8.30 -4.75
C HIS A 79 -5.03 -7.94 -5.96
N ASP A 80 -5.43 -6.90 -6.66
CA ASP A 80 -4.65 -6.32 -7.77
C ASP A 80 -3.47 -5.48 -7.26
N VAL A 81 -3.64 -4.85 -6.08
CA VAL A 81 -2.59 -4.06 -5.41
C VAL A 81 -2.54 -4.41 -3.93
N VAL A 82 -1.36 -4.65 -3.39
CA VAL A 82 -1.12 -4.91 -1.97
C VAL A 82 -0.21 -3.84 -1.39
N LEU A 83 -0.64 -3.22 -0.30
CA LEU A 83 0.14 -2.28 0.48
C LEU A 83 0.52 -2.92 1.81
N VAL A 84 1.77 -2.87 2.19
CA VAL A 84 2.24 -3.28 3.52
C VAL A 84 2.72 -2.03 4.25
N SER A 85 2.11 -1.70 5.38
CA SER A 85 2.47 -0.55 6.21
C SER A 85 3.09 -1.01 7.51
N GLY A 86 4.33 -0.58 7.76
CA GLY A 86 5.18 -1.08 8.84
C GLY A 86 6.08 -2.22 8.38
N GLY A 87 6.95 -2.69 9.29
CA GLY A 87 7.85 -3.82 9.03
C GLY A 87 8.95 -3.58 8.00
N ILE A 88 8.92 -2.48 7.24
CA ILE A 88 10.01 -2.11 6.33
C ILE A 88 10.89 -1.06 6.99
N SER A 89 12.16 -1.38 7.14
CA SER A 89 13.14 -0.56 7.88
C SER A 89 14.42 -0.34 7.07
N VAL A 90 15.24 0.58 7.55
CA VAL A 90 16.63 0.75 7.08
C VAL A 90 17.60 -0.20 7.78
N GLY A 91 17.13 -0.96 8.81
CA GLY A 91 17.93 -1.89 9.62
C GLY A 91 18.06 -3.29 9.01
N ASP A 92 18.80 -4.16 9.72
CA ASP A 92 19.19 -5.49 9.27
C ASP A 92 18.08 -6.56 9.39
N TYR A 93 16.94 -6.23 10.03
CA TYR A 93 15.79 -7.12 10.21
C TYR A 93 14.58 -6.54 9.51
N ASP A 94 14.35 -6.95 8.27
CA ASP A 94 13.21 -6.52 7.44
C ASP A 94 12.39 -7.76 7.04
N PHE A 95 11.55 -8.25 7.97
CA PHE A 95 10.71 -9.43 7.75
C PHE A 95 9.79 -9.29 6.54
N VAL A 96 9.37 -8.06 6.24
CA VAL A 96 8.52 -7.81 5.08
C VAL A 96 9.32 -8.02 3.80
N TYR A 97 10.53 -7.46 3.71
CA TYR A 97 11.38 -7.63 2.54
C TYR A 97 11.78 -9.09 2.32
N GLU A 98 12.20 -9.79 3.37
CA GLU A 98 12.55 -11.20 3.29
C GLU A 98 11.36 -12.05 2.83
N SER A 99 10.17 -11.84 3.40
CA SER A 99 8.94 -12.51 3.01
C SER A 99 8.63 -12.28 1.53
N LEU A 100 8.75 -11.04 1.05
CA LEU A 100 8.50 -10.69 -0.35
C LEU A 100 9.48 -11.39 -1.31
N GLN A 101 10.76 -11.52 -0.92
CA GLN A 101 11.74 -12.24 -1.72
C GLN A 101 11.45 -13.75 -1.78
N GLU A 102 11.09 -14.37 -0.65
CA GLU A 102 10.81 -15.80 -0.59
C GLU A 102 9.56 -16.22 -1.38
N ILE A 103 8.51 -15.38 -1.39
CA ILE A 103 7.33 -15.66 -2.21
C ILE A 103 7.54 -15.36 -3.70
N GLY A 104 8.74 -14.91 -4.08
CA GLY A 104 9.13 -14.70 -5.47
C GLY A 104 8.66 -13.38 -6.07
N VAL A 105 8.46 -12.34 -5.26
CA VAL A 105 8.13 -11.00 -5.77
C VAL A 105 9.31 -10.43 -6.54
N LYS A 106 9.08 -10.09 -7.80
CA LYS A 106 10.07 -9.38 -8.61
C LYS A 106 10.19 -7.95 -8.12
N THR A 107 11.33 -7.60 -7.54
CA THR A 107 11.64 -6.24 -7.11
C THR A 107 11.70 -5.30 -8.32
N LEU A 108 10.93 -4.23 -8.30
CA LEU A 108 11.01 -3.13 -9.25
C LEU A 108 11.99 -2.06 -8.75
N PHE A 109 11.86 -1.70 -7.48
CA PHE A 109 12.86 -0.88 -6.77
C PHE A 109 12.74 -1.06 -5.25
N TYR A 110 13.85 -0.83 -4.54
CA TYR A 110 13.92 -0.85 -3.08
C TYR A 110 14.83 0.27 -2.60
N LYS A 111 14.31 1.06 -1.64
CA LYS A 111 14.87 2.31 -1.13
C LYS A 111 15.00 3.39 -2.23
N VAL A 112 14.43 4.54 -1.95
CA VAL A 112 14.44 5.69 -2.86
C VAL A 112 15.19 6.86 -2.21
N ASN A 113 15.81 7.71 -3.02
CA ASN A 113 16.47 8.91 -2.52
C ASN A 113 15.46 10.04 -2.30
N GLN A 114 14.59 9.83 -1.28
CA GLN A 114 13.48 10.70 -0.93
C GLN A 114 13.45 10.92 0.58
N LYS A 115 13.01 12.10 1.02
CA LYS A 115 12.76 12.44 2.42
C LYS A 115 11.49 13.30 2.51
N PRO A 116 10.43 12.83 3.25
CA PRO A 116 10.31 11.54 3.92
C PRO A 116 10.07 10.39 2.93
N GLY A 117 10.26 9.13 3.36
CA GLY A 117 9.88 7.95 2.59
C GLY A 117 11.03 7.17 1.94
N LYS A 118 12.28 7.30 2.43
CA LYS A 118 13.42 6.53 1.93
C LYS A 118 13.21 5.00 1.93
N PRO A 119 12.70 4.36 3.02
CA PRO A 119 12.44 2.91 3.03
C PRO A 119 11.13 2.59 2.30
N LEU A 120 11.15 2.62 1.00
CA LEU A 120 10.04 2.25 0.14
C LEU A 120 10.45 1.06 -0.73
N PHE A 121 9.61 0.04 -0.77
CA PHE A 121 9.72 -1.09 -1.69
C PHE A 121 8.58 -1.06 -2.69
N ALA A 122 8.86 -1.39 -3.93
CA ALA A 122 7.87 -1.72 -4.94
C ALA A 122 8.28 -2.98 -5.68
N GLY A 123 7.32 -3.88 -5.87
CA GLY A 123 7.52 -5.14 -6.57
C GLY A 123 6.26 -5.59 -7.30
N GLN A 124 6.39 -6.69 -8.02
CA GLN A 124 5.30 -7.31 -8.75
C GLN A 124 5.39 -8.83 -8.63
N LEU A 125 4.26 -9.47 -8.36
CA LEU A 125 4.11 -10.92 -8.46
C LEU A 125 2.91 -11.21 -9.35
N LYS A 126 3.15 -11.90 -10.47
CA LYS A 126 2.15 -12.10 -11.54
C LYS A 126 1.55 -10.75 -11.99
N ASN A 127 0.25 -10.53 -11.73
CA ASN A 127 -0.46 -9.30 -12.10
C ASN A 127 -0.64 -8.33 -10.91
N THR A 128 -0.21 -8.71 -9.71
CA THR A 128 -0.37 -7.93 -8.48
C THR A 128 0.84 -7.03 -8.25
N PHE A 129 0.60 -5.74 -8.05
CA PHE A 129 1.62 -4.79 -7.59
C PHE A 129 1.66 -4.76 -6.06
N ILE A 130 2.87 -4.78 -5.50
CA ILE A 130 3.10 -4.78 -4.06
C ILE A 130 3.96 -3.57 -3.69
N PHE A 131 3.52 -2.81 -2.69
CA PHE A 131 4.27 -1.71 -2.13
C PHE A 131 4.42 -1.91 -0.62
N ALA A 132 5.66 -1.89 -0.12
CA ALA A 132 5.88 -1.80 1.32
C ALA A 132 6.26 -0.35 1.66
N LEU A 133 5.45 0.25 2.51
CA LEU A 133 5.47 1.67 2.85
C LEU A 133 6.11 1.88 4.23
N PRO A 134 6.76 3.04 4.46
CA PRO A 134 7.30 3.37 5.77
C PRO A 134 6.25 3.33 6.87
N GLY A 135 6.62 2.93 8.09
CA GLY A 135 5.73 2.95 9.25
C GLY A 135 5.32 4.35 9.72
N ASN A 136 6.15 5.39 9.45
CA ASN A 136 5.79 6.77 9.76
C ASN A 136 4.62 7.24 8.89
N PRO A 137 3.49 7.74 9.47
CA PRO A 137 2.28 8.10 8.74
C PRO A 137 2.48 9.13 7.63
N ALA A 138 3.25 10.19 7.90
CA ALA A 138 3.50 11.24 6.92
C ALA A 138 4.33 10.70 5.73
N ALA A 139 5.30 9.83 6.01
CA ALA A 139 6.11 9.19 4.98
C ALA A 139 5.28 8.18 4.16
N SER A 140 4.43 7.39 4.83
CA SER A 140 3.53 6.44 4.20
C SER A 140 2.56 7.13 3.24
N LEU A 141 1.90 8.20 3.69
CA LEU A 141 0.97 8.98 2.86
C LEU A 141 1.68 9.66 1.68
N THR A 142 2.88 10.19 1.89
CA THR A 142 3.70 10.75 0.81
C THR A 142 4.02 9.69 -0.24
N CYS A 143 4.47 8.50 0.18
CA CYS A 143 4.76 7.39 -0.73
C CYS A 143 3.50 6.91 -1.45
N TYR A 144 2.35 6.86 -0.77
CA TYR A 144 1.07 6.54 -1.40
C TYR A 144 0.77 7.50 -2.56
N HIS A 145 0.79 8.82 -2.32
CA HIS A 145 0.46 9.80 -3.35
C HIS A 145 1.44 9.82 -4.53
N VAL A 146 2.72 9.58 -4.26
CA VAL A 146 3.76 9.65 -5.31
C VAL A 146 3.83 8.37 -6.14
N TYR A 147 3.64 7.19 -5.54
CA TYR A 147 3.89 5.91 -6.20
C TYR A 147 2.67 5.03 -6.36
N VAL A 148 1.77 4.97 -5.37
CA VAL A 148 0.62 4.06 -5.37
C VAL A 148 -0.56 4.63 -6.11
N ALA A 149 -0.99 5.85 -5.78
CA ALA A 149 -2.16 6.49 -6.37
C ALA A 149 -2.09 6.59 -7.91
N PRO A 150 -0.93 6.90 -8.54
CA PRO A 150 -0.80 6.87 -10.00
C PRO A 150 -1.04 5.48 -10.60
N ILE A 151 -0.63 4.42 -9.92
CA ILE A 151 -0.86 3.05 -10.38
C ILE A 151 -2.36 2.71 -10.28
N LEU A 152 -3.02 3.02 -9.16
CA LEU A 152 -4.46 2.81 -8.99
C LEU A 152 -5.28 3.58 -10.03
N GLN A 153 -4.93 4.83 -10.31
CA GLN A 153 -5.57 5.63 -11.36
C GLN A 153 -5.41 5.01 -12.75
N LYS A 154 -4.24 4.46 -13.04
CA LYS A 154 -3.97 3.79 -14.32
C LYS A 154 -4.80 2.51 -14.48
N PHE A 155 -5.00 1.73 -13.42
CA PHE A 155 -5.93 0.58 -13.43
C PHE A 155 -7.35 1.00 -13.81
N SER A 156 -7.81 2.13 -13.31
CA SER A 156 -9.14 2.69 -13.62
C SER A 156 -9.23 3.37 -14.99
N GLY A 157 -8.21 3.24 -15.85
CA GLY A 157 -8.19 3.81 -17.19
C GLY A 157 -7.89 5.31 -17.25
N ASN A 158 -7.57 5.95 -16.12
CA ASN A 158 -7.20 7.36 -16.09
C ASN A 158 -5.78 7.56 -16.60
N SER A 159 -5.58 8.54 -17.47
CA SER A 159 -4.24 9.01 -17.83
C SER A 159 -3.69 9.86 -16.68
N TYR A 160 -2.67 9.34 -15.97
CA TYR A 160 -1.97 10.13 -14.97
C TYR A 160 -1.16 11.24 -15.67
N SER A 161 -1.56 12.49 -15.50
CA SER A 161 -0.73 13.63 -15.85
C SER A 161 -0.08 14.21 -14.59
N LYS A 162 1.23 14.13 -14.49
CA LYS A 162 1.98 14.78 -13.41
C LYS A 162 1.78 16.30 -13.53
N LYS A 163 1.00 16.89 -12.62
CA LYS A 163 0.93 18.36 -12.53
C LYS A 163 2.28 18.88 -12.01
N THR A 164 3.12 19.34 -12.89
CA THR A 164 4.33 20.06 -12.50
C THR A 164 3.92 21.47 -12.11
N LEU A 165 4.05 21.82 -10.84
CA LEU A 165 3.94 23.22 -10.41
C LEU A 165 5.22 23.92 -10.91
N SER A 166 5.11 24.72 -11.96
CA SER A 166 6.18 25.64 -12.33
C SER A 166 6.15 26.79 -11.32
N GLN A 167 7.21 26.92 -10.51
CA GLN A 167 7.45 28.18 -9.80
C GLN A 167 7.72 29.26 -10.88
N LYS A 168 6.83 30.24 -10.98
CA LYS A 168 7.18 31.49 -11.63
C LYS A 168 8.20 32.19 -10.70
N GLN A 169 9.41 32.38 -11.20
CA GLN A 169 10.39 33.29 -10.62
C GLN A 169 9.86 34.70 -10.64
#